data_8c5ed850fcce9b7309d5bee124b2cabc
#
_entry.id   8c5ed850fcce9b7309d5bee124b2cabc
#
_cell.length_a   1.000
_cell.length_b   1.000
_cell.length_c   1.000
_cell.angle_alpha   90.00
_cell.angle_beta   90.00
_cell.angle_gamma   90.00
#
_symmetry.space_group_name_H-M   'P 1'
#
loop_
_entity.id
_entity.type
_entity.pdbx_description
1 polymer ?
#
loop_
_entity_poly.entity_id
_entity_poly.type
_entity_poly.pdbx_seq_one_letter_code
_entity_poly.pdbx_strand_id
1 'polypeptide(L)'
;MKCKLYLGLLLLLTSCLVVTAQEKTDSTGNENTKSAISITFGKYPKHRDKIYVTSGLSGMLSFASMKQDGEYMRNIPRFSFIFNFNTNFNKDFTKNFGVFTGIDFKNIGLISKPNDSLKLKQRVYTFGIPVGFKIGDVTGGTFFFFAGGEIDLAFNYKEKQFINGKKVHKFNEWFSDRTPLFMPSLFAGFRIEPGFGLKVQYYPQNFFNRDFSYTSSTGKVYPYKGTDANLIFVTLGYNFSGVNYFKVKKKRHYMRMKSGKAEIEVNY
;
A
#
# COMPACT_ATOMS: atom_id res chain seq x y z
N MET A 1 3.21 -28.92 9.37
CA MET A 1 1.94 -28.16 9.42
C MET A 1 2.02 -26.70 8.95
N LYS A 2 3.18 -26.08 8.84
CA LYS A 2 3.33 -24.65 8.43
C LYS A 2 3.06 -24.36 6.95
N CYS A 3 3.23 -25.33 6.06
CA CYS A 3 3.07 -25.11 4.60
C CYS A 3 1.61 -24.92 4.13
N LYS A 4 0.62 -25.51 4.82
CA LYS A 4 -0.81 -25.40 4.43
C LYS A 4 -1.44 -24.02 4.74
N LEU A 5 -0.90 -23.31 5.74
CA LEU A 5 -1.38 -21.96 6.09
C LEU A 5 -0.98 -20.91 5.04
N TYR A 6 0.21 -21.09 4.44
CA TYR A 6 0.72 -20.17 3.40
C TYR A 6 -0.02 -20.29 2.07
N LEU A 7 -0.50 -21.51 1.75
CA LEU A 7 -1.28 -21.71 0.53
C LEU A 7 -2.66 -21.04 0.60
N GLY A 8 -3.29 -21.04 1.79
CA GLY A 8 -4.55 -20.35 2.02
C GLY A 8 -4.43 -18.82 1.92
N LEU A 9 -3.35 -18.26 2.45
CA LEU A 9 -3.09 -16.81 2.38
C LEU A 9 -2.75 -16.36 0.95
N LEU A 10 -2.03 -17.19 0.19
CA LEU A 10 -1.73 -16.94 -1.23
C LEU A 10 -2.99 -16.98 -2.10
N LEU A 11 -3.90 -17.91 -1.83
CA LEU A 11 -5.19 -18.01 -2.54
C LEU A 11 -6.13 -16.82 -2.23
N LEU A 12 -6.11 -16.28 -1.02
CA LEU A 12 -6.85 -15.06 -0.66
C LEU A 12 -6.28 -13.81 -1.36
N LEU A 13 -4.97 -13.74 -1.55
CA LEU A 13 -4.31 -12.64 -2.27
C LEU A 13 -4.53 -12.71 -3.79
N THR A 14 -4.60 -13.91 -4.36
CA THR A 14 -4.84 -14.09 -5.81
C THR A 14 -6.29 -13.85 -6.19
N SER A 15 -7.24 -14.11 -5.29
CA SER A 15 -8.66 -13.82 -5.55
C SER A 15 -8.98 -12.32 -5.63
N CYS A 16 -8.11 -11.46 -5.06
CA CYS A 16 -8.24 -10.00 -5.19
C CYS A 16 -7.64 -9.43 -6.49
N LEU A 17 -6.90 -10.21 -7.28
CA LEU A 17 -6.16 -9.73 -8.45
C LEU A 17 -6.62 -10.32 -9.78
N VAL A 18 -7.64 -11.18 -9.79
CA VAL A 18 -8.19 -11.68 -11.07
C VAL A 18 -9.14 -10.63 -11.63
N VAL A 19 -8.57 -9.65 -12.31
CA VAL A 19 -9.29 -8.83 -13.30
C VAL A 19 -9.29 -9.63 -14.59
N THR A 20 -10.27 -10.48 -14.79
CA THR A 20 -10.54 -11.06 -16.10
C THR A 20 -11.25 -10.00 -16.95
N ALA A 21 -10.52 -9.42 -17.90
CA ALA A 21 -11.12 -8.76 -19.03
C ALA A 21 -11.73 -9.84 -19.93
N GLN A 22 -13.03 -10.04 -19.89
CA GLN A 22 -13.74 -10.84 -20.89
C GLN A 22 -14.16 -9.93 -22.04
N GLU A 23 -13.60 -10.22 -23.18
CA GLU A 23 -13.99 -9.68 -24.48
C GLU A 23 -15.37 -10.22 -24.84
N LYS A 24 -16.25 -9.31 -25.26
CA LYS A 24 -17.65 -9.58 -25.51
C LYS A 24 -17.85 -10.05 -26.94
N THR A 25 -18.24 -11.30 -27.12
CA THR A 25 -18.81 -11.78 -28.37
C THR A 25 -20.33 -11.62 -28.30
N ASP A 26 -20.88 -10.85 -29.22
CA ASP A 26 -22.32 -10.66 -29.35
C ASP A 26 -23.01 -11.92 -29.87
N SER A 27 -23.95 -12.46 -29.12
CA SER A 27 -25.13 -13.10 -29.67
C SER A 27 -26.22 -13.26 -28.62
N THR A 28 -27.38 -12.64 -28.91
CA THR A 28 -28.76 -12.94 -28.47
C THR A 28 -29.01 -13.31 -27.01
N GLY A 29 -29.59 -12.33 -26.30
CA GLY A 29 -30.70 -12.57 -25.40
C GLY A 29 -30.42 -13.35 -24.11
N ASN A 30 -29.71 -12.74 -23.16
CA ASN A 30 -30.00 -12.89 -21.73
C ASN A 30 -29.25 -11.81 -20.94
N GLU A 31 -29.98 -10.98 -20.21
CA GLU A 31 -29.39 -9.89 -19.44
C GLU A 31 -28.66 -10.44 -18.21
N ASN A 32 -27.42 -10.80 -18.39
CA ASN A 32 -26.52 -11.07 -17.27
C ASN A 32 -26.01 -9.77 -16.66
N THR A 33 -26.21 -9.63 -15.38
CA THR A 33 -25.73 -8.57 -14.49
C THR A 33 -24.25 -8.28 -14.74
N LYS A 34 -23.92 -7.22 -15.48
CA LYS A 34 -22.54 -6.81 -15.70
C LYS A 34 -22.05 -6.10 -14.45
N SER A 35 -21.11 -6.71 -13.74
CA SER A 35 -20.28 -6.01 -12.77
C SER A 35 -19.31 -5.11 -13.52
N ALA A 36 -19.68 -3.85 -13.75
CA ALA A 36 -18.79 -2.88 -14.33
C ALA A 36 -17.89 -2.31 -13.22
N ILE A 37 -16.59 -2.60 -13.27
CA ILE A 37 -15.59 -1.87 -12.51
C ILE A 37 -15.35 -0.57 -13.27
N SER A 38 -15.89 0.55 -12.78
CA SER A 38 -15.57 1.86 -13.33
C SER A 38 -14.46 2.50 -12.52
N ILE A 39 -13.30 2.69 -13.13
CA ILE A 39 -12.23 3.51 -12.57
C ILE A 39 -12.50 4.94 -13.03
N THR A 40 -12.91 5.79 -12.10
CA THR A 40 -13.16 7.20 -12.40
C THR A 40 -11.90 8.00 -12.04
N PHE A 41 -11.23 8.50 -13.05
CA PHE A 41 -10.17 9.50 -12.90
C PHE A 41 -10.84 10.87 -12.73
N GLY A 42 -10.57 11.57 -11.62
CA GLY A 42 -11.10 12.92 -11.41
C GLY A 42 -11.74 13.15 -10.05
N LYS A 43 -12.69 14.07 -10.00
CA LYS A 43 -13.25 14.64 -8.77
C LYS A 43 -13.67 13.63 -7.72
N TYR A 44 -13.31 13.89 -6.47
CA TYR A 44 -13.82 13.16 -5.31
C TYR A 44 -15.37 13.19 -5.31
N PRO A 45 -16.04 12.08 -4.95
CA PRO A 45 -17.51 12.06 -4.92
C PRO A 45 -18.05 13.03 -3.87
N LYS A 46 -19.04 13.87 -4.24
CA LYS A 46 -19.56 14.98 -3.44
C LYS A 46 -20.49 14.61 -2.27
N HIS A 47 -20.93 13.35 -2.14
CA HIS A 47 -21.87 12.90 -1.09
C HIS A 47 -21.33 11.72 -0.33
N ARG A 48 -21.06 11.91 0.97
CA ARG A 48 -20.28 10.97 1.79
C ARG A 48 -20.87 10.63 3.13
N ASP A 49 -22.20 10.53 3.21
CA ASP A 49 -22.87 10.01 4.41
C ASP A 49 -22.49 8.57 4.72
N LYS A 50 -21.87 7.87 3.75
CA LYS A 50 -21.49 6.46 3.81
C LYS A 50 -19.97 6.31 3.76
N ILE A 51 -19.50 5.14 4.19
CA ILE A 51 -18.10 4.73 4.00
C ILE A 51 -17.82 4.60 2.50
N TYR A 52 -16.73 5.18 2.05
CA TYR A 52 -16.27 5.09 0.66
C TYR A 52 -14.82 4.61 0.59
N VAL A 53 -14.46 4.02 -0.52
CA VAL A 53 -13.15 3.43 -0.76
C VAL A 53 -12.34 4.29 -1.72
N THR A 54 -11.07 4.50 -1.41
CA THR A 54 -10.10 5.10 -2.33
C THR A 54 -8.91 4.19 -2.46
N SER A 55 -8.42 3.99 -3.68
CA SER A 55 -7.20 3.23 -3.93
C SER A 55 -6.16 4.11 -4.61
N GLY A 56 -4.90 3.82 -4.41
CA GLY A 56 -3.84 4.64 -4.98
C GLY A 56 -2.55 3.89 -5.23
N LEU A 57 -1.73 4.52 -6.08
CA LEU A 57 -0.36 4.11 -6.36
C LEU A 57 0.58 5.23 -5.95
N SER A 58 1.77 4.88 -5.51
CA SER A 58 2.73 5.88 -5.04
C SER A 58 4.17 5.54 -5.38
N GLY A 59 4.96 6.59 -5.62
CA GLY A 59 6.41 6.55 -5.60
C GLY A 59 6.91 6.99 -4.23
N MET A 60 7.89 6.29 -3.70
CA MET A 60 8.44 6.51 -2.37
C MET A 60 9.93 6.75 -2.43
N LEU A 61 10.38 7.84 -1.83
CA LEU A 61 11.79 8.16 -1.60
C LEU A 61 12.12 7.90 -0.13
N SER A 62 13.05 7.00 0.10
CA SER A 62 13.48 6.57 1.44
C SER A 62 14.79 7.24 1.83
N PHE A 63 14.79 7.84 3.00
CA PHE A 63 15.97 8.35 3.69
C PHE A 63 16.18 7.52 4.95
N ALA A 64 17.44 7.23 5.26
CA ALA A 64 17.81 6.51 6.47
C ALA A 64 18.78 7.33 7.31
N SER A 65 18.56 7.39 8.60
CA SER A 65 19.62 7.79 9.54
C SER A 65 20.27 6.52 10.04
N MET A 66 21.52 6.29 9.67
CA MET A 66 22.24 5.06 10.03
C MET A 66 23.46 5.37 10.87
N LYS A 67 23.65 4.55 11.92
CA LYS A 67 24.86 4.54 12.74
C LYS A 67 25.31 3.10 12.95
N GLN A 68 26.61 2.90 12.99
CA GLN A 68 27.24 1.66 13.38
C GLN A 68 28.17 1.95 14.55
N ASP A 69 27.92 1.34 15.69
CA ASP A 69 28.67 1.55 16.95
C ASP A 69 28.80 3.04 17.35
N GLY A 70 27.72 3.81 17.06
CA GLY A 70 27.65 5.25 17.32
C GLY A 70 28.14 6.16 16.19
N GLU A 71 28.91 5.66 15.25
CA GLU A 71 29.44 6.41 14.11
C GLU A 71 28.47 6.43 12.94
N TYR A 72 28.34 7.60 12.26
CA TYR A 72 27.44 7.75 11.12
C TYR A 72 27.90 6.92 9.94
N MET A 73 27.03 6.06 9.45
CA MET A 73 27.25 5.30 8.22
C MET A 73 26.66 6.01 7.02
N ARG A 74 27.46 6.10 5.96
CA ARG A 74 27.01 6.66 4.68
C ARG A 74 25.86 5.86 4.10
N ASN A 75 24.76 6.54 3.77
CA ASN A 75 23.61 5.95 3.10
C ASN A 75 23.25 6.75 1.84
N ILE A 76 22.45 6.15 0.98
CA ILE A 76 21.99 6.74 -0.28
C ILE A 76 20.47 6.73 -0.26
N PRO A 77 19.80 7.86 -0.60
CA PRO A 77 18.36 7.88 -0.78
C PRO A 77 17.90 6.80 -1.76
N ARG A 78 16.88 6.06 -1.38
CA ARG A 78 16.35 4.94 -2.18
C ARG A 78 14.99 5.31 -2.75
N PHE A 79 14.89 5.27 -4.09
CA PHE A 79 13.61 5.40 -4.76
C PHE A 79 12.94 4.04 -4.96
N SER A 80 11.63 3.96 -4.70
CA SER A 80 10.79 2.78 -4.91
C SER A 80 9.44 3.21 -5.48
N PHE A 81 9.14 2.76 -6.70
CA PHE A 81 7.84 2.98 -7.34
C PHE A 81 7.02 1.69 -7.41
N ILE A 82 7.70 0.55 -7.56
CA ILE A 82 7.06 -0.75 -7.73
C ILE A 82 6.62 -1.29 -6.37
N PHE A 83 5.40 -1.84 -6.29
CA PHE A 83 4.81 -2.42 -5.07
C PHE A 83 4.59 -1.39 -3.94
N ASN A 84 4.05 -0.23 -4.27
CA ASN A 84 3.55 0.73 -3.29
C ASN A 84 2.12 1.11 -3.69
N PHE A 85 1.15 0.43 -3.11
CA PHE A 85 -0.26 0.69 -3.34
C PHE A 85 -1.04 0.62 -2.04
N ASN A 86 -2.11 1.38 -2.01
CA ASN A 86 -2.96 1.50 -0.84
C ASN A 86 -4.44 1.44 -1.23
N THR A 87 -5.23 0.93 -0.30
CA THR A 87 -6.69 0.99 -0.38
C THR A 87 -7.20 1.47 0.97
N ASN A 88 -7.87 2.62 0.98
CA ASN A 88 -8.37 3.24 2.19
C ASN A 88 -9.90 3.23 2.23
N PHE A 89 -10.43 2.87 3.38
CA PHE A 89 -11.84 2.99 3.77
C PHE A 89 -11.99 4.30 4.52
N ASN A 90 -12.76 5.20 3.96
CA ASN A 90 -12.92 6.57 4.45
C ASN A 90 -14.31 6.80 4.99
N LYS A 91 -14.43 7.56 6.08
CA LYS A 91 -15.68 8.10 6.61
C LYS A 91 -15.49 9.57 6.92
N ASP A 92 -16.25 10.41 6.25
CA ASP A 92 -16.28 11.85 6.53
C ASP A 92 -17.48 12.13 7.45
N PHE A 93 -17.25 12.83 8.54
CA PHE A 93 -18.27 13.21 9.52
C PHE A 93 -18.83 14.60 9.22
N THR A 94 -17.96 15.49 8.73
CA THR A 94 -18.30 16.86 8.34
C THR A 94 -17.66 17.19 6.99
N LYS A 95 -17.91 18.40 6.47
CA LYS A 95 -17.22 18.90 5.29
C LYS A 95 -15.71 18.97 5.47
N ASN A 96 -15.27 19.19 6.70
CA ASN A 96 -13.88 19.53 7.02
C ASN A 96 -13.16 18.48 7.84
N PHE A 97 -13.85 17.42 8.28
CA PHE A 97 -13.26 16.37 9.12
C PHE A 97 -13.73 14.98 8.72
N GLY A 98 -12.80 14.06 8.66
CA GLY A 98 -13.05 12.64 8.42
C GLY A 98 -11.96 11.76 8.99
N VAL A 99 -12.21 10.46 9.00
CA VAL A 99 -11.25 9.43 9.40
C VAL A 99 -11.07 8.42 8.29
N PHE A 100 -10.00 7.69 8.34
CA PHE A 100 -9.76 6.58 7.43
C PHE A 100 -8.95 5.48 8.10
N THR A 101 -9.15 4.28 7.59
CA THR A 101 -8.28 3.13 7.78
C THR A 101 -8.09 2.44 6.43
N GLY A 102 -7.27 1.41 6.37
CA GLY A 102 -7.07 0.76 5.08
C GLY A 102 -6.07 -0.38 5.14
N ILE A 103 -5.58 -0.69 3.95
CA ILE A 103 -4.53 -1.68 3.72
C ILE A 103 -3.50 -1.04 2.79
N ASP A 104 -2.25 -1.03 3.22
CA ASP A 104 -1.11 -0.57 2.46
C ASP A 104 -0.17 -1.74 2.15
N PHE A 105 0.27 -1.84 0.92
CA PHE A 105 1.33 -2.75 0.52
C PHE A 105 2.54 -1.93 0.09
N LYS A 106 3.67 -2.13 0.78
CA LYS A 106 4.85 -1.28 0.60
C LYS A 106 6.14 -2.07 0.45
N ASN A 107 7.10 -1.44 -0.21
CA ASN A 107 8.46 -1.93 -0.35
C ASN A 107 9.40 -0.93 0.33
N ILE A 108 9.56 -1.06 1.63
CA ILE A 108 10.39 -0.17 2.44
C ILE A 108 11.84 -0.67 2.53
N GLY A 109 12.79 0.21 2.81
CA GLY A 109 14.19 -0.17 2.98
C GLY A 109 15.16 0.96 2.68
N LEU A 110 16.44 0.62 2.69
CA LEU A 110 17.54 1.55 2.61
C LEU A 110 18.68 1.05 1.70
N ILE A 111 19.60 1.93 1.40
CA ILE A 111 20.86 1.62 0.72
C ILE A 111 21.99 2.15 1.59
N SER A 112 22.81 1.26 2.13
CA SER A 112 23.99 1.61 2.92
C SER A 112 25.28 1.40 2.15
N LYS A 113 26.28 2.20 2.47
CA LYS A 113 27.67 2.09 2.00
C LYS A 113 28.61 2.03 3.20
N PRO A 114 28.83 0.83 3.77
CA PRO A 114 29.76 0.67 4.87
C PRO A 114 31.20 1.11 4.52
N ASN A 115 31.59 0.94 3.26
CA ASN A 115 32.83 1.45 2.70
C ASN A 115 32.64 1.80 1.20
N ASP A 116 33.66 2.35 0.55
CA ASP A 116 33.54 2.80 -0.85
C ASP A 116 33.30 1.66 -1.84
N SER A 117 33.81 0.48 -1.55
CA SER A 117 33.66 -0.70 -2.40
C SER A 117 32.35 -1.45 -2.18
N LEU A 118 31.79 -1.45 -0.95
CA LEU A 118 30.64 -2.23 -0.57
C LEU A 118 29.37 -1.37 -0.53
N LYS A 119 28.35 -1.78 -1.29
CA LYS A 119 27.01 -1.21 -1.24
C LYS A 119 25.98 -2.30 -0.96
N LEU A 120 25.17 -2.09 0.06
CA LEU A 120 24.09 -2.98 0.46
C LEU A 120 22.75 -2.33 0.14
N LYS A 121 21.88 -3.06 -0.56
CA LYS A 121 20.48 -2.69 -0.77
C LYS A 121 19.60 -3.63 0.03
N GLN A 122 19.04 -3.12 1.12
CA GLN A 122 18.23 -3.87 2.06
C GLN A 122 16.81 -3.37 2.03
N ARG A 123 15.85 -4.27 1.91
CA ARG A 123 14.43 -3.94 1.80
C ARG A 123 13.56 -5.04 2.37
N VAL A 124 12.39 -4.65 2.81
CA VAL A 124 11.34 -5.55 3.26
C VAL A 124 10.02 -5.17 2.59
N TYR A 125 9.27 -6.17 2.19
CA TYR A 125 7.88 -5.98 1.76
C TYR A 125 7.00 -6.05 2.99
N THR A 126 6.09 -5.08 3.11
CA THR A 126 5.23 -4.96 4.27
C THR A 126 3.77 -4.87 3.88
N PHE A 127 2.94 -5.31 4.79
CA PHE A 127 1.49 -5.16 4.77
C PHE A 127 1.12 -4.22 5.92
N GLY A 128 0.64 -3.03 5.62
CA GLY A 128 0.35 -1.99 6.61
C GLY A 128 -1.15 -1.82 6.83
N ILE A 129 -1.51 -1.49 8.07
CA ILE A 129 -2.86 -1.07 8.45
C ILE A 129 -2.75 0.36 8.98
N PRO A 130 -3.05 1.38 8.15
CA PRO A 130 -3.09 2.77 8.57
C PRO A 130 -4.38 3.09 9.33
N VAL A 131 -4.29 3.97 10.30
CA VAL A 131 -5.41 4.63 10.97
C VAL A 131 -5.09 6.11 11.04
N GLY A 132 -5.97 6.96 10.52
CA GLY A 132 -5.72 8.38 10.45
C GLY A 132 -6.98 9.23 10.35
N PHE A 133 -6.76 10.52 10.45
CA PHE A 133 -7.80 11.53 10.29
C PHE A 133 -7.44 12.49 9.14
N LYS A 134 -8.45 13.20 8.66
CA LYS A 134 -8.37 14.17 7.57
C LYS A 134 -8.99 15.48 8.02
N ILE A 135 -8.34 16.61 7.70
CA ILE A 135 -8.80 17.96 8.04
C ILE A 135 -8.63 18.86 6.81
N GLY A 136 -9.68 19.57 6.44
CA GLY A 136 -9.71 20.45 5.26
C GLY A 136 -10.96 20.23 4.44
N ASP A 137 -10.95 20.50 3.16
CA ASP A 137 -12.09 20.21 2.28
C ASP A 137 -12.14 18.70 1.93
N VAL A 138 -12.51 17.87 2.91
CA VAL A 138 -12.55 16.41 2.74
C VAL A 138 -13.71 15.96 1.86
N THR A 139 -14.80 16.72 1.80
CA THR A 139 -15.98 16.41 0.98
C THR A 139 -15.79 16.87 -0.47
N GLY A 140 -15.25 18.06 -0.69
CA GLY A 140 -14.92 18.56 -2.03
C GLY A 140 -13.68 17.88 -2.60
N GLY A 141 -12.74 17.52 -1.73
CA GLY A 141 -11.47 16.91 -2.12
C GLY A 141 -10.48 17.89 -2.73
N THR A 142 -10.76 19.19 -2.67
CA THR A 142 -9.91 20.22 -3.27
C THR A 142 -8.55 20.26 -2.60
N PHE A 143 -8.55 20.34 -1.25
CA PHE A 143 -7.33 20.28 -0.45
C PHE A 143 -7.65 19.82 0.96
N PHE A 144 -6.91 18.85 1.46
CA PHE A 144 -6.97 18.47 2.88
C PHE A 144 -5.65 17.92 3.38
N PHE A 145 -5.40 18.11 4.67
CA PHE A 145 -4.34 17.44 5.42
C PHE A 145 -4.83 16.12 5.99
N PHE A 146 -3.90 15.19 6.16
CA PHE A 146 -4.15 13.94 6.86
C PHE A 146 -2.95 13.57 7.73
N ALA A 147 -3.21 12.92 8.85
CA ALA A 147 -2.19 12.38 9.73
C ALA A 147 -2.69 11.13 10.44
N GLY A 148 -1.76 10.32 10.93
CA GLY A 148 -2.11 9.09 11.63
C GLY A 148 -0.92 8.22 11.96
N GLY A 149 -1.24 7.02 12.40
CA GLY A 149 -0.28 5.94 12.64
C GLY A 149 -0.55 4.75 11.74
N GLU A 150 0.45 3.93 11.56
CA GLU A 150 0.36 2.70 10.76
C GLU A 150 1.21 1.61 11.41
N ILE A 151 0.71 0.39 11.40
CA ILE A 151 1.46 -0.79 11.79
C ILE A 151 1.69 -1.64 10.56
N ASP A 152 2.94 -1.87 10.23
CA ASP A 152 3.38 -2.68 9.09
C ASP A 152 3.81 -4.07 9.55
N LEU A 153 3.28 -5.11 8.91
CA LEU A 153 3.74 -6.49 9.03
C LEU A 153 4.82 -6.76 7.97
N ALA A 154 6.04 -6.98 8.41
CA ALA A 154 7.18 -7.33 7.54
C ALA A 154 7.13 -8.82 7.17
N PHE A 155 6.93 -9.15 5.90
CA PHE A 155 6.75 -10.55 5.51
C PHE A 155 7.82 -11.10 4.56
N ASN A 156 8.57 -10.25 3.83
CA ASN A 156 9.64 -10.72 2.95
C ASN A 156 10.82 -9.76 2.94
N TYR A 157 11.94 -10.19 3.51
CA TYR A 157 13.21 -9.46 3.51
C TYR A 157 14.00 -9.80 2.25
N LYS A 158 14.68 -8.80 1.68
CA LYS A 158 15.53 -8.98 0.52
C LYS A 158 16.76 -8.12 0.58
N GLU A 159 17.92 -8.75 0.38
CA GLU A 159 19.21 -8.08 0.34
C GLU A 159 19.92 -8.30 -0.99
N LYS A 160 20.63 -7.27 -1.42
CA LYS A 160 21.56 -7.32 -2.56
C LYS A 160 22.85 -6.65 -2.16
N GLN A 161 23.95 -7.36 -2.37
CA GLN A 161 25.30 -6.86 -2.12
C GLN A 161 25.99 -6.53 -3.45
N PHE A 162 26.69 -5.42 -3.46
CA PHE A 162 27.46 -4.97 -4.60
C PHE A 162 28.87 -4.65 -4.13
N ILE A 163 29.88 -5.22 -4.79
CA ILE A 163 31.29 -4.90 -4.59
C ILE A 163 31.80 -4.26 -5.87
N ASN A 164 32.39 -3.06 -5.75
CA ASN A 164 32.87 -2.26 -6.89
C ASN A 164 31.81 -2.12 -8.01
N GLY A 165 30.53 -1.91 -7.62
CA GLY A 165 29.40 -1.76 -8.53
C GLY A 165 28.83 -3.07 -9.10
N LYS A 166 29.55 -4.19 -9.02
CA LYS A 166 29.08 -5.50 -9.48
C LYS A 166 28.26 -6.20 -8.38
N LYS A 167 27.10 -6.76 -8.76
CA LYS A 167 26.27 -7.53 -7.84
C LYS A 167 26.91 -8.90 -7.57
N VAL A 168 27.30 -9.13 -6.32
CA VAL A 168 27.99 -10.37 -5.90
C VAL A 168 27.06 -11.33 -5.18
N HIS A 169 26.09 -10.81 -4.41
CA HIS A 169 25.18 -11.64 -3.66
C HIS A 169 23.75 -11.09 -3.69
N LYS A 170 22.77 -11.98 -3.63
CA LYS A 170 21.33 -11.66 -3.53
C LYS A 170 20.63 -12.81 -2.83
N PHE A 171 19.87 -12.50 -1.81
CA PHE A 171 18.97 -13.45 -1.16
C PHE A 171 17.64 -12.79 -0.76
N ASN A 172 16.66 -13.60 -0.42
CA ASN A 172 15.42 -13.19 0.19
C ASN A 172 14.96 -14.26 1.18
N GLU A 173 14.33 -13.80 2.25
CA GLU A 173 13.82 -14.61 3.35
C GLU A 173 12.39 -14.20 3.66
N TRP A 174 11.51 -15.19 3.78
CA TRP A 174 10.13 -14.96 4.21
C TRP A 174 10.09 -14.94 5.73
N PHE A 175 9.39 -13.94 6.30
CA PHE A 175 9.27 -13.74 7.75
C PHE A 175 10.62 -13.80 8.44
N SER A 176 11.57 -13.05 7.90
CA SER A 176 12.95 -13.01 8.38
C SER A 176 13.05 -12.26 9.70
N ASP A 177 13.81 -12.82 10.64
CA ASP A 177 14.13 -12.17 11.91
C ASP A 177 15.17 -11.05 11.79
N ARG A 178 15.65 -10.73 10.59
CA ARG A 178 16.60 -9.62 10.32
C ARG A 178 16.00 -8.25 10.55
N THR A 179 14.67 -8.13 10.42
CA THR A 179 13.90 -6.93 10.71
C THR A 179 12.80 -7.25 11.71
N PRO A 180 12.33 -6.30 12.51
CA PRO A 180 11.17 -6.51 13.37
C PRO A 180 9.97 -6.97 12.53
N LEU A 181 9.19 -7.90 13.06
CA LEU A 181 7.99 -8.41 12.38
C LEU A 181 6.92 -7.32 12.24
N PHE A 182 6.74 -6.53 13.29
CA PHE A 182 5.82 -5.39 13.32
C PHE A 182 6.62 -4.09 13.39
N MET A 183 6.31 -3.19 12.48
CA MET A 183 7.01 -1.92 12.32
C MET A 183 6.00 -0.77 12.44
N PRO A 184 5.83 -0.19 13.65
CA PRO A 184 4.98 0.96 13.85
C PRO A 184 5.59 2.20 13.21
N SER A 185 4.73 3.06 12.66
CA SER A 185 5.13 4.30 12.03
C SER A 185 4.08 5.40 12.23
N LEU A 186 4.52 6.65 12.11
CA LEU A 186 3.68 7.82 12.11
C LEU A 186 3.77 8.48 10.74
N PHE A 187 2.65 9.01 10.26
CA PHE A 187 2.63 9.70 8.99
C PHE A 187 1.81 10.99 9.06
N ALA A 188 2.20 11.93 8.22
CA ALA A 188 1.43 13.13 7.94
C ALA A 188 1.59 13.52 6.47
N GLY A 189 0.59 14.20 5.94
CA GLY A 189 0.63 14.59 4.55
C GLY A 189 -0.54 15.48 4.15
N PHE A 190 -0.59 15.81 2.89
CA PHE A 190 -1.70 16.53 2.30
C PHE A 190 -2.10 15.93 0.96
N ARG A 191 -3.31 16.23 0.55
CA ARG A 191 -3.84 15.84 -0.75
C ARG A 191 -4.52 17.00 -1.43
N ILE A 192 -4.36 17.07 -2.75
CA ILE A 192 -4.94 18.08 -3.62
C ILE A 192 -5.70 17.42 -4.76
N GLU A 193 -6.72 18.10 -5.28
CA GLU A 193 -7.42 17.67 -6.49
C GLU A 193 -6.45 17.61 -7.69
N PRO A 194 -6.52 16.61 -8.58
CA PRO A 194 -7.57 15.57 -8.68
C PRO A 194 -7.30 14.30 -7.89
N GLY A 195 -6.31 14.24 -7.01
CA GLY A 195 -5.98 13.06 -6.21
C GLY A 195 -4.50 12.92 -5.90
N PHE A 196 -3.69 13.92 -6.26
CA PHE A 196 -2.28 13.95 -5.90
C PHE A 196 -2.11 14.14 -4.39
N GLY A 197 -1.12 13.48 -3.83
CA GLY A 197 -0.81 13.61 -2.41
C GLY A 197 0.67 13.46 -2.12
N LEU A 198 1.12 14.18 -1.12
CA LEU A 198 2.45 14.02 -0.52
C LEU A 198 2.26 13.53 0.91
N LYS A 199 2.98 12.46 1.26
CA LYS A 199 3.00 11.86 2.60
C LYS A 199 4.44 11.76 3.08
N VAL A 200 4.70 12.20 4.31
CA VAL A 200 5.93 11.92 5.05
C VAL A 200 5.59 10.88 6.09
N GLN A 201 6.39 9.83 6.20
CA GLN A 201 6.20 8.72 7.13
C GLN A 201 7.51 8.41 7.84
N TYR A 202 7.46 8.32 9.16
CA TYR A 202 8.61 8.07 10.02
C TYR A 202 8.43 6.78 10.80
N TYR A 203 9.47 5.95 10.81
CA TYR A 203 9.56 4.71 11.58
C TYR A 203 10.50 4.94 12.76
N PRO A 204 9.96 5.08 14.00
CA PRO A 204 10.78 5.30 15.19
C PRO A 204 11.58 4.06 15.59
N GLN A 205 11.10 2.88 15.24
CA GLN A 205 11.77 1.64 15.52
C GLN A 205 12.95 1.41 14.59
N ASN A 206 14.02 0.78 15.10
CA ASN A 206 15.16 0.39 14.28
C ASN A 206 14.70 -0.56 13.17
N PHE A 207 15.17 -0.32 11.95
CA PHE A 207 14.88 -1.16 10.78
C PHE A 207 15.44 -2.57 10.93
N PHE A 208 16.59 -2.71 11.60
CA PHE A 208 17.22 -4.00 11.86
C PHE A 208 16.90 -4.53 13.25
N ASN A 209 16.73 -5.85 13.33
CA ASN A 209 16.70 -6.55 14.59
C ASN A 209 18.15 -6.77 15.08
N ARG A 210 18.55 -6.09 16.13
CA ARG A 210 19.91 -6.16 16.69
C ARG A 210 20.24 -7.52 17.32
N ASP A 211 19.21 -8.26 17.73
CA ASP A 211 19.37 -9.58 18.37
C ASP A 211 19.45 -10.71 17.34
N PHE A 212 19.25 -10.37 16.04
CA PHE A 212 19.39 -11.35 14.99
C PHE A 212 20.80 -11.92 14.93
N SER A 213 20.88 -13.25 14.87
CA SER A 213 22.15 -13.95 14.75
C SER A 213 22.03 -15.18 13.87
N TYR A 214 23.11 -15.57 13.26
CA TYR A 214 23.23 -16.83 12.53
C TYR A 214 24.54 -17.52 12.88
N THR A 215 24.58 -18.85 12.72
CA THR A 215 25.79 -19.65 12.96
C THR A 215 26.60 -19.70 11.67
N SER A 216 27.83 -19.25 11.75
CA SER A 216 28.87 -19.40 10.73
C SER A 216 29.85 -20.51 11.12
N SER A 217 30.75 -20.90 10.20
CA SER A 217 31.85 -21.84 10.51
C SER A 217 32.78 -21.39 11.65
N THR A 218 32.83 -20.06 11.90
CA THR A 218 33.63 -19.42 12.94
C THR A 218 32.87 -19.15 14.25
N GLY A 219 31.57 -19.53 14.33
CA GLY A 219 30.74 -19.30 15.50
C GLY A 219 29.52 -18.45 15.24
N LYS A 220 28.86 -17.97 16.30
CA LYS A 220 27.64 -17.16 16.22
C LYS A 220 27.96 -15.72 15.84
N VAL A 221 27.35 -15.23 14.76
CA VAL A 221 27.56 -13.88 14.21
C VAL A 221 26.29 -13.04 14.41
N TYR A 222 26.45 -11.80 14.87
CA TYR A 222 25.40 -10.80 15.07
C TYR A 222 25.60 -9.65 14.09
N PRO A 223 25.07 -9.70 12.87
CA PRO A 223 25.41 -8.76 11.80
C PRO A 223 24.88 -7.33 12.03
N TYR A 224 23.89 -7.17 12.91
CA TYR A 224 23.25 -5.87 13.18
C TYR A 224 23.49 -5.36 14.59
N LYS A 225 24.34 -6.03 15.37
CA LYS A 225 24.76 -5.55 16.69
C LYS A 225 25.44 -4.19 16.52
N GLY A 226 24.98 -3.19 17.30
CA GLY A 226 25.50 -1.83 17.18
C GLY A 226 24.96 -1.02 16.00
N THR A 227 24.09 -1.61 15.14
CA THR A 227 23.51 -0.88 14.01
C THR A 227 22.20 -0.20 14.40
N ASP A 228 22.15 1.12 14.25
CA ASP A 228 20.94 1.94 14.33
C ASP A 228 20.53 2.40 12.94
N ALA A 229 19.29 2.15 12.56
CA ALA A 229 18.76 2.57 11.28
C ALA A 229 17.29 3.00 11.41
N ASN A 230 17.04 4.29 11.47
CA ASN A 230 15.69 4.85 11.45
C ASN A 230 15.36 5.31 10.03
N LEU A 231 14.11 5.08 9.61
CA LEU A 231 13.67 5.37 8.26
C LEU A 231 12.68 6.53 8.23
N ILE A 232 12.88 7.41 7.25
CA ILE A 232 11.92 8.45 6.88
C ILE A 232 11.59 8.27 5.40
N PHE A 233 10.33 8.29 5.06
CA PHE A 233 9.85 8.20 3.69
C PHE A 233 9.13 9.46 3.29
N VAL A 234 9.43 9.94 2.08
CA VAL A 234 8.63 10.93 1.38
C VAL A 234 7.95 10.22 0.23
N THR A 235 6.63 10.21 0.24
CA THR A 235 5.81 9.49 -0.73
C THR A 235 5.00 10.47 -1.56
N LEU A 236 5.16 10.42 -2.88
CA LEU A 236 4.29 11.10 -3.82
C LEU A 236 3.33 10.07 -4.42
N GLY A 237 2.04 10.29 -4.23
CA GLY A 237 1.02 9.34 -4.63
C GLY A 237 -0.12 9.99 -5.42
N TYR A 238 -0.83 9.14 -6.14
CA TYR A 238 -2.09 9.49 -6.77
C TYR A 238 -3.16 8.50 -6.31
N ASN A 239 -4.26 9.03 -5.78
CA ASN A 239 -5.41 8.22 -5.38
C ASN A 239 -6.52 8.36 -6.40
N PHE A 240 -6.99 7.21 -6.85
CA PHE A 240 -8.18 7.10 -7.67
C PHE A 240 -9.41 7.26 -6.79
N SER A 241 -10.30 8.16 -7.14
CA SER A 241 -11.55 8.34 -6.42
C SER A 241 -12.55 7.27 -6.83
N GLY A 242 -12.93 6.43 -5.87
CA GLY A 242 -14.16 5.66 -5.94
C GLY A 242 -14.17 4.49 -6.91
N VAL A 243 -13.59 3.36 -6.53
CA VAL A 243 -14.10 2.08 -6.99
C VAL A 243 -15.37 1.79 -6.18
N ASN A 244 -16.55 2.03 -6.78
CA ASN A 244 -17.82 1.67 -6.16
C ASN A 244 -18.00 0.15 -6.24
N TYR A 245 -17.43 -0.61 -5.31
CA TYR A 245 -17.57 -2.06 -5.24
C TYR A 245 -19.00 -2.54 -4.94
N PHE A 246 -19.93 -1.66 -4.52
CA PHE A 246 -21.22 -2.07 -3.96
C PHE A 246 -22.46 -1.38 -4.53
N LYS A 247 -22.42 -0.75 -5.70
CA LYS A 247 -23.63 -0.30 -6.39
C LYS A 247 -23.89 -1.10 -7.64
N VAL A 248 -24.41 -2.29 -7.48
CA VAL A 248 -25.26 -2.91 -8.49
C VAL A 248 -26.62 -2.21 -8.39
N LYS A 249 -26.86 -1.17 -9.15
CA LYS A 249 -28.23 -0.70 -9.41
C LYS A 249 -28.90 -1.82 -10.20
N LYS A 250 -29.68 -2.65 -9.53
CA LYS A 250 -30.66 -3.50 -10.21
C LYS A 250 -31.59 -2.57 -10.95
N LYS A 251 -31.44 -2.43 -12.27
CA LYS A 251 -32.50 -1.88 -13.10
C LYS A 251 -33.68 -2.83 -12.99
N ARG A 252 -34.72 -2.43 -12.29
CA ARG A 252 -35.97 -3.19 -12.24
C ARG A 252 -36.73 -2.77 -13.48
N HIS A 253 -36.82 -3.64 -14.46
CA HIS A 253 -37.76 -3.52 -15.57
C HIS A 253 -39.12 -3.99 -15.08
N TYR A 254 -40.08 -3.11 -15.01
CA TYR A 254 -41.46 -3.48 -14.75
C TYR A 254 -42.18 -3.53 -16.12
N MET A 255 -42.65 -4.71 -16.50
CA MET A 255 -43.65 -4.83 -17.53
C MET A 255 -45.03 -4.46 -16.95
N ARG A 256 -45.59 -3.36 -17.38
CA ARG A 256 -46.95 -3.00 -17.05
C ARG A 256 -47.84 -3.29 -18.25
N MET A 257 -48.71 -4.29 -18.13
CA MET A 257 -49.73 -4.52 -19.13
C MET A 257 -50.87 -3.53 -18.91
N LYS A 258 -51.04 -2.60 -19.85
CA LYS A 258 -52.18 -1.70 -19.89
C LYS A 258 -52.91 -1.92 -21.21
N SER A 259 -54.15 -2.38 -21.12
CA SER A 259 -55.04 -2.49 -22.30
C SER A 259 -54.48 -3.26 -23.49
N GLY A 260 -53.90 -4.45 -23.28
CA GLY A 260 -53.50 -5.34 -24.38
C GLY A 260 -52.20 -4.94 -25.12
N LYS A 261 -51.53 -3.88 -24.70
CA LYS A 261 -50.18 -3.51 -25.20
C LYS A 261 -49.15 -3.55 -24.02
N ALA A 262 -47.99 -4.13 -24.27
CA ALA A 262 -46.89 -4.14 -23.34
C ALA A 262 -46.09 -2.84 -23.51
N GLU A 263 -46.05 -2.01 -22.46
CA GLU A 263 -45.16 -0.84 -22.34
C GLU A 263 -44.01 -1.18 -21.41
N ILE A 264 -42.80 -0.93 -21.84
CA ILE A 264 -41.59 -1.07 -21.05
C ILE A 264 -41.19 0.30 -20.52
N GLU A 265 -41.41 0.54 -19.23
CA GLU A 265 -40.97 1.76 -18.56
C GLU A 265 -39.56 1.55 -17.95
N VAL A 266 -38.59 2.32 -18.42
CA VAL A 266 -37.24 2.30 -17.93
C VAL A 266 -37.01 3.51 -17.02
N ASN A 267 -37.01 3.33 -15.71
CA ASN A 267 -36.61 4.37 -14.76
C ASN A 267 -35.09 4.36 -14.56
N TYR A 268 -34.47 5.53 -14.81
CA TYR A 268 -33.02 5.80 -14.69
C TYR A 268 -32.57 6.04 -13.24
#